data_aeb0c0b7583c04f4b7cdf528efe1657a
#
_entry.id   aeb0c0b7583c04f4b7cdf528efe1657a
#
_cell.length_a   1.000
_cell.length_b   1.000
_cell.length_c   1.000
_cell.angle_alpha   90.00
_cell.angle_beta   90.00
_cell.angle_gamma   90.00
#
_symmetry.space_group_name_H-M   'P 1'
#
loop_
_entity.id
_entity.type
_entity.pdbx_description
1 polymer ?
#
loop_
_entity_poly.entity_id
_entity_poly.type
_entity_poly.pdbx_seq_one_letter_code
_entity_poly.pdbx_strand_id
1 'polypeptide(L)'
;MQNSKHEDAFMKMGVEYFREHILKLLGIDYSYEEIGPTELVALTINELYMDFTFKTTEKDLYIHIEFQTTNNSEKKDLRRFHSYEALFSHNTDAKVITYVIYTGGIEKTKGELDCGIYTYRVIPIYMGQRNADEIIHRLKQKKAAGEALTEDDFAQLSLTPLMGGKMSRKDKIKEGIMLAKEEHNDMADKVMAMLYTLADKFLDGIELDEIKEAMTMTRLGQMIFSDGEKTGRESEKRKMTILYEKLQLASRTGEFLHACRDESYYKKLMDEFKIK
;
A
#
# COMPACT_ATOMS: atom_id res chain seq x y z
N MET A 1 39.23 -25.94 -13.21
CA MET A 1 38.64 -25.25 -12.01
C MET A 1 39.61 -25.05 -10.84
N GLN A 2 40.73 -25.75 -10.73
CA GLN A 2 41.67 -25.57 -9.60
C GLN A 2 42.59 -24.35 -9.75
N ASN A 3 42.92 -23.93 -10.99
CA ASN A 3 43.85 -22.81 -11.24
C ASN A 3 43.25 -21.42 -10.85
N SER A 4 41.94 -21.21 -11.02
CA SER A 4 41.32 -19.90 -10.70
C SER A 4 41.33 -19.53 -9.23
N LYS A 5 41.33 -20.51 -8.33
CA LYS A 5 41.40 -20.26 -6.87
C LYS A 5 42.77 -19.80 -6.41
N HIS A 6 43.86 -20.25 -7.09
CA HIS A 6 45.20 -19.82 -6.77
C HIS A 6 45.49 -18.40 -7.26
N GLU A 7 45.00 -18.03 -8.44
CA GLU A 7 45.13 -16.67 -8.97
C GLU A 7 44.36 -15.66 -8.12
N ASP A 8 43.12 -16.00 -7.71
CA ASP A 8 42.31 -15.18 -6.80
C ASP A 8 43.02 -14.96 -5.44
N ALA A 9 43.54 -16.05 -4.84
CA ALA A 9 44.28 -15.95 -3.59
C ALA A 9 45.54 -15.11 -3.74
N PHE A 10 46.28 -15.25 -4.83
CA PHE A 10 47.47 -14.46 -5.12
C PHE A 10 47.15 -12.97 -5.25
N MET A 11 46.09 -12.63 -5.99
CA MET A 11 45.64 -11.25 -6.15
C MET A 11 45.20 -10.62 -4.82
N LYS A 12 44.47 -11.35 -4.00
CA LYS A 12 44.08 -10.91 -2.66
C LYS A 12 45.29 -10.62 -1.76
N MET A 13 46.29 -11.53 -1.76
CA MET A 13 47.57 -11.30 -1.06
C MET A 13 48.29 -10.08 -1.60
N GLY A 14 48.31 -9.88 -2.94
CA GLY A 14 48.93 -8.72 -3.56
C GLY A 14 48.30 -7.41 -3.09
N VAL A 15 47.00 -7.33 -3.05
CA VAL A 15 46.27 -6.15 -2.55
C VAL A 15 46.54 -5.94 -1.06
N GLU A 16 46.57 -7.02 -0.25
CA GLU A 16 46.82 -6.96 1.19
C GLU A 16 48.24 -6.44 1.52
N TYR A 17 49.27 -6.94 0.81
CA TYR A 17 50.67 -6.60 1.07
C TYR A 17 51.11 -5.30 0.43
N PHE A 18 50.70 -5.02 -0.79
CA PHE A 18 51.18 -3.87 -1.57
C PHE A 18 50.19 -2.69 -1.64
N ARG A 19 48.97 -2.91 -1.17
CA ARG A 19 47.92 -1.87 -1.00
C ARG A 19 47.80 -0.94 -2.22
N GLU A 20 47.97 0.36 -2.00
CA GLU A 20 47.84 1.39 -3.07
C GLU A 20 48.75 1.19 -4.26
N HIS A 21 49.95 0.58 -4.06
CA HIS A 21 50.92 0.40 -5.16
C HIS A 21 50.39 -0.60 -6.19
N ILE A 22 49.73 -1.67 -5.76
CA ILE A 22 49.14 -2.65 -6.69
C ILE A 22 47.90 -2.09 -7.39
N LEU A 23 47.11 -1.26 -6.68
CA LEU A 23 45.94 -0.60 -7.25
C LEU A 23 46.36 0.36 -8.37
N LYS A 24 47.39 1.18 -8.15
CA LYS A 24 47.96 2.08 -9.17
C LYS A 24 48.52 1.32 -10.37
N LEU A 25 49.17 0.19 -10.14
CA LEU A 25 49.65 -0.67 -11.22
C LEU A 25 48.51 -1.21 -12.09
N LEU A 26 47.35 -1.45 -11.50
CA LEU A 26 46.14 -1.89 -12.18
C LEU A 26 45.33 -0.74 -12.79
N GLY A 27 45.81 0.50 -12.72
CA GLY A 27 45.13 1.69 -13.24
C GLY A 27 44.00 2.21 -12.34
N ILE A 28 43.98 1.79 -11.08
CA ILE A 28 42.99 2.23 -10.07
C ILE A 28 43.65 3.37 -9.26
N ASP A 29 43.31 4.59 -9.57
CA ASP A 29 43.89 5.79 -8.99
C ASP A 29 43.02 6.40 -7.89
N TYR A 30 42.75 5.61 -6.85
CA TYR A 30 42.00 6.03 -5.65
C TYR A 30 42.82 5.69 -4.40
N SER A 31 42.83 6.61 -3.44
CA SER A 31 43.31 6.35 -2.08
C SER A 31 42.18 5.66 -1.29
N TYR A 32 42.53 4.74 -0.42
CA TYR A 32 41.56 4.11 0.49
C TYR A 32 41.97 4.25 1.96
N GLU A 33 40.99 4.31 2.83
CA GLU A 33 41.20 4.42 4.28
C GLU A 33 41.30 3.04 4.92
N GLU A 34 40.45 2.09 4.51
CA GLU A 34 40.37 0.73 5.06
C GLU A 34 39.95 -0.30 4.00
N ILE A 35 40.24 -1.56 4.27
CA ILE A 35 39.75 -2.68 3.45
C ILE A 35 38.31 -2.95 3.86
N GLY A 36 37.39 -2.83 2.91
CA GLY A 36 35.99 -3.09 3.12
C GLY A 36 35.68 -4.60 3.33
N PRO A 37 34.46 -4.95 3.76
CA PRO A 37 34.03 -6.33 3.93
C PRO A 37 34.05 -7.09 2.58
N THR A 38 34.70 -8.26 2.57
CA THR A 38 34.79 -9.14 1.41
C THR A 38 33.68 -10.20 1.37
N GLU A 39 33.01 -10.43 2.49
CA GLU A 39 31.85 -11.31 2.59
C GLU A 39 30.59 -10.47 2.77
N LEU A 40 29.68 -10.58 1.80
CA LEU A 40 28.34 -10.05 1.92
C LEU A 40 27.45 -11.18 2.39
N VAL A 41 27.23 -11.25 3.70
CA VAL A 41 26.22 -12.15 4.26
C VAL A 41 24.86 -11.51 3.97
N ALA A 42 24.21 -11.91 2.91
CA ALA A 42 22.81 -11.60 2.68
C ALA A 42 21.95 -12.46 3.61
N LEU A 43 21.97 -12.13 4.90
CA LEU A 43 20.94 -12.58 5.84
C LEU A 43 19.65 -11.80 5.49
N THR A 44 18.97 -12.20 4.43
CA THR A 44 17.60 -11.79 4.15
C THR A 44 16.66 -12.48 5.13
N ILE A 45 16.70 -12.08 6.39
CA ILE A 45 15.66 -12.41 7.37
C ILE A 45 14.42 -11.53 7.12
N ASN A 46 14.53 -10.47 6.34
CA ASN A 46 13.41 -9.63 5.92
C ASN A 46 12.97 -10.07 4.54
N GLU A 47 11.75 -10.58 4.45
CA GLU A 47 11.05 -10.74 3.19
C GLU A 47 11.00 -9.37 2.52
N LEU A 48 11.60 -9.26 1.34
CA LEU A 48 11.53 -8.05 0.52
C LEU A 48 10.26 -8.14 -0.31
N TYR A 49 9.28 -7.34 0.03
CA TYR A 49 8.02 -7.26 -0.72
C TYR A 49 8.10 -6.14 -1.75
N MET A 50 7.94 -6.50 -3.01
CA MET A 50 7.64 -5.59 -4.10
C MET A 50 6.12 -5.40 -4.14
N ASP A 51 5.64 -4.15 -4.29
CA ASP A 51 4.19 -3.92 -4.28
C ASP A 51 3.52 -4.62 -5.46
N PHE A 52 3.99 -4.39 -6.69
CA PHE A 52 3.51 -5.10 -7.89
C PHE A 52 4.62 -5.31 -8.93
N THR A 53 4.58 -6.47 -9.59
CA THR A 53 5.41 -6.76 -10.77
C THR A 53 4.56 -7.30 -11.90
N PHE A 54 4.81 -6.81 -13.12
CA PHE A 54 4.11 -7.25 -14.33
C PHE A 54 5.12 -7.68 -15.37
N LYS A 55 4.95 -8.89 -15.92
CA LYS A 55 5.68 -9.31 -17.09
C LYS A 55 5.08 -8.64 -18.31
N THR A 56 5.90 -7.95 -19.09
CA THR A 56 5.43 -7.32 -20.33
C THR A 56 5.36 -8.32 -21.48
N THR A 57 4.79 -7.91 -22.61
CA THR A 57 4.85 -8.68 -23.86
C THR A 57 6.23 -8.63 -24.51
N GLU A 58 7.09 -7.71 -24.12
CA GLU A 58 8.49 -7.67 -24.53
C GLU A 58 9.28 -8.78 -23.85
N LYS A 59 10.22 -9.35 -24.61
CA LYS A 59 11.05 -10.43 -24.08
C LYS A 59 11.89 -9.96 -22.92
N ASP A 60 11.85 -10.73 -21.82
CA ASP A 60 12.68 -10.56 -20.63
C ASP A 60 12.59 -9.15 -20.00
N LEU A 61 11.38 -8.52 -20.05
CA LEU A 61 11.12 -7.23 -19.44
C LEU A 61 9.96 -7.29 -18.45
N TYR A 62 10.19 -6.77 -17.23
CA TYR A 62 9.19 -6.60 -16.19
C TYR A 62 9.04 -5.14 -15.81
N ILE A 63 7.82 -4.76 -15.48
CA ILE A 63 7.50 -3.48 -14.83
C ILE A 63 7.33 -3.75 -13.34
N HIS A 64 8.08 -3.02 -12.53
CA HIS A 64 7.92 -2.96 -11.09
C HIS A 64 7.21 -1.66 -10.71
N ILE A 65 6.18 -1.74 -9.88
CA ILE A 65 5.43 -0.57 -9.39
C ILE A 65 5.54 -0.52 -7.88
N GLU A 66 5.93 0.64 -7.37
CA GLU A 66 5.98 0.97 -5.94
C GLU A 66 5.04 2.13 -5.61
N PHE A 67 4.38 2.09 -4.46
CA PHE A 67 3.51 3.15 -3.97
C PHE A 67 4.15 3.89 -2.81
N GLN A 68 4.27 5.22 -2.93
CA GLN A 68 4.84 6.09 -1.91
C GLN A 68 3.84 7.17 -1.47
N THR A 69 3.53 7.17 -0.18
CA THR A 69 2.64 8.15 0.46
C THR A 69 3.39 9.19 1.27
N THR A 70 4.68 8.96 1.52
CA THR A 70 5.58 9.84 2.27
C THR A 70 6.90 9.98 1.53
N ASN A 71 7.60 11.08 1.76
CA ASN A 71 8.91 11.36 1.15
C ASN A 71 9.93 11.70 2.25
N ASN A 72 10.08 10.82 3.25
CA ASN A 72 10.92 11.07 4.41
C ASN A 72 12.41 10.78 4.15
N SER A 73 12.75 9.99 3.14
CA SER A 73 14.13 9.62 2.85
C SER A 73 14.32 9.11 1.41
N GLU A 74 14.31 10.06 0.44
CA GLU A 74 14.46 9.76 -1.00
C GLU A 74 15.63 8.83 -1.32
N LYS A 75 16.82 9.10 -0.75
CA LYS A 75 18.01 8.29 -0.99
C LYS A 75 17.87 6.86 -0.45
N LYS A 76 17.20 6.68 0.68
CA LYS A 76 16.95 5.37 1.29
C LYS A 76 15.93 4.58 0.47
N ASP A 77 14.87 5.24 0.02
CA ASP A 77 13.84 4.62 -0.82
C ASP A 77 14.42 4.19 -2.18
N LEU A 78 15.20 5.04 -2.84
CA LEU A 78 15.86 4.69 -4.10
C LEU A 78 16.83 3.49 -3.94
N ARG A 79 17.56 3.40 -2.80
CA ARG A 79 18.40 2.24 -2.51
C ARG A 79 17.58 0.96 -2.34
N ARG A 80 16.42 1.07 -1.68
CA ARG A 80 15.50 -0.05 -1.51
C ARG A 80 14.97 -0.54 -2.86
N PHE A 81 14.48 0.35 -3.71
CA PHE A 81 13.99 0.01 -5.04
C PHE A 81 15.08 -0.61 -5.91
N HIS A 82 16.29 -0.03 -5.87
CA HIS A 82 17.45 -0.58 -6.57
C HIS A 82 17.79 -2.00 -6.11
N SER A 83 17.73 -2.26 -4.80
CA SER A 83 17.97 -3.61 -4.25
C SER A 83 16.92 -4.60 -4.71
N TYR A 84 15.65 -4.21 -4.76
CA TYR A 84 14.56 -5.05 -5.27
C TYR A 84 14.77 -5.41 -6.74
N GLU A 85 15.04 -4.41 -7.55
CA GLU A 85 15.26 -4.56 -8.99
C GLU A 85 16.49 -5.46 -9.28
N ALA A 86 17.60 -5.21 -8.58
CA ALA A 86 18.83 -5.99 -8.73
C ALA A 86 18.63 -7.46 -8.34
N LEU A 87 17.96 -7.72 -7.20
CA LEU A 87 17.69 -9.08 -6.74
C LEU A 87 16.69 -9.80 -7.65
N PHE A 88 15.64 -9.11 -8.10
CA PHE A 88 14.67 -9.68 -9.03
C PHE A 88 15.33 -10.03 -10.36
N SER A 89 16.11 -9.09 -10.92
CA SER A 89 16.85 -9.31 -12.17
C SER A 89 17.85 -10.47 -12.05
N HIS A 90 18.57 -10.57 -10.91
CA HIS A 90 19.49 -11.68 -10.65
C HIS A 90 18.79 -13.04 -10.65
N ASN A 91 17.59 -13.11 -10.06
CA ASN A 91 16.85 -14.38 -9.94
C ASN A 91 16.12 -14.78 -11.23
N THR A 92 15.78 -13.84 -12.09
CA THR A 92 14.93 -14.08 -13.29
C THR A 92 15.67 -13.90 -14.61
N ASP A 93 16.90 -13.38 -14.59
CA ASP A 93 17.67 -12.96 -15.78
C ASP A 93 16.90 -11.97 -16.67
N ALA A 94 16.05 -11.15 -16.06
CA ALA A 94 15.17 -10.21 -16.75
C ALA A 94 15.56 -8.76 -16.46
N LYS A 95 15.21 -7.86 -17.38
CA LYS A 95 15.25 -6.41 -17.18
C LYS A 95 14.06 -5.97 -16.37
N VAL A 96 14.25 -4.93 -15.54
CA VAL A 96 13.17 -4.35 -14.73
C VAL A 96 13.15 -2.84 -14.96
N ILE A 97 11.95 -2.28 -15.08
CA ILE A 97 11.73 -0.83 -15.07
C ILE A 97 10.83 -0.52 -13.88
N THR A 98 11.35 0.30 -12.96
CA THR A 98 10.63 0.67 -11.74
C THR A 98 9.89 1.99 -11.92
N TYR A 99 8.56 1.95 -11.75
CA TYR A 99 7.68 3.10 -11.63
C TYR A 99 7.35 3.35 -10.16
N VAL A 100 7.43 4.59 -9.71
CA VAL A 100 7.07 4.95 -8.34
C VAL A 100 5.90 5.91 -8.38
N ILE A 101 4.75 5.47 -7.85
CA ILE A 101 3.52 6.26 -7.80
C ILE A 101 3.48 7.03 -6.48
N TYR A 102 3.65 8.34 -6.57
CA TYR A 102 3.63 9.24 -5.44
C TYR A 102 2.23 9.82 -5.21
N THR A 103 1.76 9.70 -3.96
CA THR A 103 0.49 10.29 -3.46
C THR A 103 0.79 11.23 -2.28
N GLY A 104 -0.22 11.61 -1.51
CA GLY A 104 -0.01 12.38 -0.27
C GLY A 104 0.52 13.80 -0.45
N GLY A 105 0.30 14.41 -1.64
CA GLY A 105 0.78 15.77 -1.92
C GLY A 105 2.26 15.86 -2.33
N ILE A 106 2.90 14.73 -2.62
CA ILE A 106 4.27 14.69 -3.14
C ILE A 106 4.25 15.11 -4.60
N GLU A 107 4.88 16.25 -4.90
CA GLU A 107 4.89 16.84 -6.26
C GLU A 107 6.22 16.68 -6.98
N LYS A 108 7.30 16.44 -6.24
CA LYS A 108 8.65 16.29 -6.77
C LYS A 108 9.52 15.46 -5.84
N THR A 109 10.33 14.58 -6.43
CA THR A 109 11.30 13.75 -5.73
C THR A 109 12.58 13.64 -6.55
N LYS A 110 13.65 13.15 -5.93
CA LYS A 110 14.81 12.67 -6.68
C LYS A 110 14.47 11.31 -7.27
N GLY A 111 14.47 11.21 -8.59
CA GLY A 111 14.30 9.95 -9.32
C GLY A 111 15.59 9.20 -9.61
N GLU A 112 16.73 9.69 -9.09
CA GLU A 112 18.07 9.20 -9.43
C GLU A 112 18.93 8.94 -8.19
N LEU A 113 19.69 7.84 -8.22
CA LEU A 113 20.68 7.45 -7.23
C LEU A 113 22.02 7.27 -7.93
N ASP A 114 23.04 8.02 -7.49
CA ASP A 114 24.42 7.82 -7.90
C ASP A 114 24.96 6.53 -7.26
N CYS A 115 25.35 5.60 -8.11
CA CYS A 115 25.92 4.28 -7.76
C CYS A 115 27.40 4.18 -8.15
N GLY A 116 28.09 5.28 -8.39
CA GLY A 116 29.50 5.35 -8.78
C GLY A 116 29.64 5.39 -10.31
N ILE A 117 29.88 4.26 -10.94
CA ILE A 117 30.07 4.20 -12.41
C ILE A 117 28.78 4.27 -13.22
N TYR A 118 27.63 4.18 -12.58
CA TYR A 118 26.32 4.31 -13.21
C TYR A 118 25.32 5.01 -12.27
N THR A 119 24.22 5.45 -12.85
CA THR A 119 23.13 6.08 -12.13
C THR A 119 21.89 5.18 -12.22
N TYR A 120 21.37 4.75 -11.06
CA TYR A 120 20.09 4.09 -10.99
C TYR A 120 18.95 5.09 -11.12
N ARG A 121 17.90 4.77 -11.86
CA ARG A 121 16.76 5.66 -12.11
C ARG A 121 15.45 4.94 -11.95
N VAL A 122 14.47 5.66 -11.40
CA VAL A 122 13.06 5.26 -11.37
C VAL A 122 12.23 6.25 -12.19
N ILE A 123 11.07 5.81 -12.65
CA ILE A 123 10.12 6.67 -13.37
C ILE A 123 9.06 7.14 -12.36
N PRO A 124 9.09 8.41 -11.90
CA PRO A 124 8.12 8.91 -10.95
C PRO A 124 6.79 9.25 -11.64
N ILE A 125 5.67 8.91 -10.98
CA ILE A 125 4.33 9.32 -11.35
C ILE A 125 3.74 10.08 -10.17
N TYR A 126 3.44 11.37 -10.36
CA TYR A 126 2.89 12.23 -9.32
C TYR A 126 1.37 12.35 -9.50
N MET A 127 0.61 11.73 -8.59
CA MET A 127 -0.85 11.77 -8.65
C MET A 127 -1.39 13.19 -8.42
N GLY A 128 -0.73 14.00 -7.60
CA GLY A 128 -1.10 15.40 -7.38
C GLY A 128 -1.08 16.29 -8.63
N GLN A 129 -0.32 15.92 -9.66
CA GLN A 129 -0.26 16.66 -10.93
C GLN A 129 -1.42 16.33 -11.89
N ARG A 130 -2.21 15.30 -11.61
CA ARG A 130 -3.39 14.92 -12.37
C ARG A 130 -4.60 15.69 -11.83
N ASN A 131 -5.47 16.20 -12.71
CA ASN A 131 -6.62 17.00 -12.33
C ASN A 131 -7.88 16.13 -12.18
N ALA A 132 -8.28 15.85 -10.95
CA ALA A 132 -9.50 15.09 -10.66
C ALA A 132 -10.78 15.80 -11.08
N ASP A 133 -10.80 17.15 -10.99
CA ASP A 133 -11.98 17.94 -11.30
C ASP A 133 -12.37 17.80 -12.79
N GLU A 134 -11.39 17.75 -13.68
CA GLU A 134 -11.62 17.53 -15.12
C GLU A 134 -12.19 16.14 -15.39
N ILE A 135 -11.68 15.11 -14.72
CA ILE A 135 -12.18 13.74 -14.87
C ILE A 135 -13.63 13.67 -14.40
N ILE A 136 -13.92 14.16 -13.19
CA ILE A 136 -15.28 14.14 -12.61
C ILE A 136 -16.24 14.94 -13.50
N HIS A 137 -15.82 16.11 -13.99
CA HIS A 137 -16.65 16.93 -14.87
C HIS A 137 -16.97 16.19 -16.18
N ARG A 138 -15.98 15.59 -16.83
CA ARG A 138 -16.16 14.81 -18.05
C ARG A 138 -17.12 13.65 -17.84
N LEU A 139 -16.96 12.91 -16.73
CA LEU A 139 -17.83 11.77 -16.43
C LEU A 139 -19.27 12.20 -16.14
N LYS A 140 -19.48 13.33 -15.46
CA LYS A 140 -20.82 13.94 -15.29
C LYS A 140 -21.47 14.31 -16.63
N GLN A 141 -20.71 14.90 -17.56
CA GLN A 141 -21.22 15.22 -18.90
C GLN A 141 -21.61 13.96 -19.67
N LYS A 142 -20.80 12.89 -19.59
CA LYS A 142 -21.09 11.60 -20.21
C LYS A 142 -22.39 11.00 -19.68
N LYS A 143 -22.58 11.03 -18.36
CA LYS A 143 -23.83 10.59 -17.72
C LYS A 143 -25.04 11.43 -18.14
N ALA A 144 -24.89 12.76 -18.18
CA ALA A 144 -25.94 13.67 -18.63
C ALA A 144 -26.36 13.43 -20.09
N ALA A 145 -25.45 12.93 -20.94
CA ALA A 145 -25.72 12.49 -22.30
C ALA A 145 -26.38 11.10 -22.38
N GLY A 146 -26.61 10.42 -21.26
CA GLY A 146 -27.16 9.06 -21.21
C GLY A 146 -26.18 7.95 -21.59
N GLU A 147 -24.89 8.24 -21.58
CA GLU A 147 -23.84 7.29 -21.89
C GLU A 147 -23.41 6.51 -20.62
N ALA A 148 -23.19 5.20 -20.76
CA ALA A 148 -22.65 4.38 -19.70
C ALA A 148 -21.14 4.66 -19.49
N LEU A 149 -20.65 4.47 -18.26
CA LEU A 149 -19.23 4.55 -17.94
C LEU A 149 -18.50 3.29 -18.43
N THR A 150 -17.33 3.49 -19.05
CA THR A 150 -16.45 2.41 -19.47
C THR A 150 -15.56 1.94 -18.33
N GLU A 151 -14.85 0.79 -18.50
CA GLU A 151 -13.84 0.33 -17.54
C GLU A 151 -12.73 1.37 -17.30
N ASP A 152 -12.31 2.09 -18.36
CA ASP A 152 -11.33 3.17 -18.24
C ASP A 152 -11.88 4.35 -17.42
N ASP A 153 -13.17 4.67 -17.57
CA ASP A 153 -13.83 5.71 -16.78
C ASP A 153 -13.87 5.32 -15.30
N PHE A 154 -14.18 4.07 -14.99
CA PHE A 154 -14.17 3.55 -13.65
C PHE A 154 -12.76 3.52 -13.04
N ALA A 155 -11.75 3.10 -13.80
CA ALA A 155 -10.35 3.14 -13.35
C ALA A 155 -9.92 4.58 -13.00
N GLN A 156 -10.22 5.55 -13.86
CA GLN A 156 -9.93 6.95 -13.58
C GLN A 156 -10.69 7.45 -12.36
N LEU A 157 -11.98 7.15 -12.24
CA LEU A 157 -12.85 7.58 -11.14
C LEU A 157 -12.32 7.09 -9.79
N SER A 158 -11.90 5.83 -9.70
CA SER A 158 -11.40 5.21 -8.47
C SER A 158 -10.15 5.91 -7.91
N LEU A 159 -9.34 6.53 -8.78
CA LEU A 159 -8.09 7.20 -8.41
C LEU A 159 -8.25 8.71 -8.13
N THR A 160 -9.41 9.30 -8.41
CA THR A 160 -9.63 10.76 -8.24
C THR A 160 -9.32 11.29 -6.84
N PRO A 161 -9.58 10.56 -5.71
CA PRO A 161 -9.24 11.07 -4.38
C PRO A 161 -7.74 11.24 -4.12
N LEU A 162 -6.90 10.56 -4.91
CA LEU A 162 -5.44 10.65 -4.83
C LEU A 162 -4.86 11.73 -5.74
N MET A 163 -5.66 12.28 -6.66
CA MET A 163 -5.26 13.29 -7.64
C MET A 163 -5.39 14.72 -7.08
N GLY A 164 -4.71 15.65 -7.74
CA GLY A 164 -4.89 17.10 -7.53
C GLY A 164 -6.24 17.62 -7.99
N GLY A 165 -6.37 18.95 -8.03
CA GLY A 165 -7.60 19.65 -8.37
C GLY A 165 -8.05 20.59 -7.26
N LYS A 166 -9.15 21.34 -7.47
CA LYS A 166 -9.70 22.30 -6.51
C LYS A 166 -10.68 21.66 -5.53
N MET A 167 -11.35 20.57 -5.95
CA MET A 167 -12.29 19.85 -5.10
C MET A 167 -11.58 19.26 -3.88
N SER A 168 -12.25 19.29 -2.74
CA SER A 168 -11.79 18.59 -1.54
C SER A 168 -11.72 17.07 -1.77
N ARG A 169 -10.92 16.36 -0.98
CA ARG A 169 -10.86 14.89 -1.08
C ARG A 169 -12.22 14.26 -0.78
N LYS A 170 -12.94 14.78 0.22
CA LYS A 170 -14.32 14.38 0.53
C LYS A 170 -15.24 14.51 -0.68
N ASP A 171 -15.21 15.66 -1.33
CA ASP A 171 -16.09 15.91 -2.49
C ASP A 171 -15.75 15.00 -3.67
N LYS A 172 -14.46 14.73 -3.94
CA LYS A 172 -14.03 13.77 -4.96
C LYS A 172 -14.55 12.37 -4.68
N ILE A 173 -14.49 11.92 -3.43
CA ILE A 173 -15.02 10.61 -3.00
C ILE A 173 -16.53 10.57 -3.16
N LYS A 174 -17.24 11.59 -2.66
CA LYS A 174 -18.70 11.67 -2.72
C LYS A 174 -19.20 11.66 -4.16
N GLU A 175 -18.63 12.50 -5.01
CA GLU A 175 -18.96 12.55 -6.44
C GLU A 175 -18.65 11.24 -7.15
N GLY A 176 -17.54 10.61 -6.82
CA GLY A 176 -17.17 9.31 -7.37
C GLY A 176 -18.19 8.23 -7.02
N ILE A 177 -18.66 8.17 -5.77
CA ILE A 177 -19.70 7.24 -5.32
C ILE A 177 -21.02 7.53 -6.05
N MET A 178 -21.39 8.79 -6.18
CA MET A 178 -22.64 9.17 -6.86
C MET A 178 -22.62 8.77 -8.34
N LEU A 179 -21.51 8.99 -9.04
CA LEU A 179 -21.36 8.60 -10.46
C LEU A 179 -21.36 7.06 -10.63
N ALA A 180 -20.66 6.34 -9.75
CA ALA A 180 -20.62 4.89 -9.82
C ALA A 180 -21.98 4.25 -9.51
N LYS A 181 -22.70 4.77 -8.51
CA LYS A 181 -24.01 4.28 -8.08
C LYS A 181 -25.03 4.16 -9.22
N GLU A 182 -24.97 5.06 -10.20
CA GLU A 182 -25.90 5.08 -11.32
C GLU A 182 -25.71 3.95 -12.34
N GLU A 183 -24.60 3.22 -12.27
CA GLU A 183 -24.24 2.20 -13.28
C GLU A 183 -24.74 0.79 -12.97
N HIS A 184 -25.09 0.47 -11.73
CA HIS A 184 -25.68 -0.79 -11.29
C HIS A 184 -24.98 -2.07 -11.79
N ASN A 185 -23.62 -2.06 -11.88
CA ASN A 185 -22.83 -3.21 -12.31
C ASN A 185 -21.70 -3.52 -11.32
N ASP A 186 -21.07 -4.69 -11.48
CA ASP A 186 -20.03 -5.18 -10.56
C ASP A 186 -18.78 -4.26 -10.53
N MET A 187 -18.47 -3.58 -11.64
CA MET A 187 -17.35 -2.64 -11.68
C MET A 187 -17.66 -1.39 -10.86
N ALA A 188 -18.88 -0.89 -10.92
CA ALA A 188 -19.35 0.20 -10.08
C ALA A 188 -19.27 -0.15 -8.59
N ASP A 189 -19.69 -1.37 -8.21
CA ASP A 189 -19.58 -1.84 -6.83
C ASP A 189 -18.13 -1.89 -6.35
N LYS A 190 -17.20 -2.35 -7.19
CA LYS A 190 -15.75 -2.35 -6.89
C LYS A 190 -15.20 -0.93 -6.69
N VAL A 191 -15.55 0.00 -7.57
CA VAL A 191 -15.13 1.41 -7.48
C VAL A 191 -15.68 2.05 -6.21
N MET A 192 -16.95 1.84 -5.88
CA MET A 192 -17.55 2.33 -4.62
C MET A 192 -16.82 1.77 -3.38
N ALA A 193 -16.47 0.48 -3.37
CA ALA A 193 -15.70 -0.12 -2.29
C ALA A 193 -14.30 0.51 -2.16
N MET A 194 -13.60 0.76 -3.28
CA MET A 194 -12.30 1.44 -3.28
C MET A 194 -12.42 2.88 -2.74
N LEU A 195 -13.42 3.64 -3.19
CA LEU A 195 -13.66 5.00 -2.74
C LEU A 195 -14.01 5.05 -1.24
N TYR A 196 -14.81 4.11 -0.76
CA TYR A 196 -15.12 4.00 0.65
C TYR A 196 -13.89 3.67 1.51
N THR A 197 -13.03 2.78 1.03
CA THR A 197 -11.74 2.48 1.70
C THR A 197 -10.86 3.72 1.82
N LEU A 198 -10.84 4.58 0.80
CA LEU A 198 -10.11 5.85 0.86
C LEU A 198 -10.80 6.85 1.79
N ALA A 199 -12.13 6.85 1.87
CA ALA A 199 -12.88 7.67 2.83
C ALA A 199 -12.51 7.28 4.27
N ASP A 200 -12.56 6.00 4.60
CA ASP A 200 -12.21 5.48 5.93
C ASP A 200 -10.77 5.82 6.34
N LYS A 201 -9.86 5.83 5.37
CA LYS A 201 -8.45 6.18 5.61
C LYS A 201 -8.20 7.67 5.83
N PHE A 202 -8.92 8.54 5.14
CA PHE A 202 -8.56 9.96 5.02
C PHE A 202 -9.56 10.93 5.64
N LEU A 203 -10.76 10.48 5.94
CA LEU A 203 -11.83 11.29 6.51
C LEU A 203 -12.15 10.77 7.91
N ASP A 204 -12.61 11.65 8.76
CA ASP A 204 -13.04 11.32 10.13
C ASP A 204 -14.32 12.09 10.51
N GLY A 205 -14.93 11.71 11.63
CA GLY A 205 -16.10 12.37 12.18
C GLY A 205 -17.21 12.59 11.15
N ILE A 206 -17.71 13.84 11.09
CA ILE A 206 -18.85 14.22 10.25
C ILE A 206 -18.60 13.96 8.75
N GLU A 207 -17.38 14.15 8.27
CA GLU A 207 -17.06 13.95 6.87
C GLU A 207 -17.18 12.47 6.45
N LEU A 208 -16.70 11.57 7.30
CA LEU A 208 -16.82 10.13 7.07
C LEU A 208 -18.30 9.68 7.17
N ASP A 209 -19.07 10.25 8.10
CA ASP A 209 -20.47 9.90 8.28
C ASP A 209 -21.33 10.31 7.06
N GLU A 210 -21.04 11.46 6.43
CA GLU A 210 -21.67 11.85 5.17
C GLU A 210 -21.40 10.83 4.04
N ILE A 211 -20.20 10.27 3.98
CA ILE A 211 -19.86 9.24 2.98
C ILE A 211 -20.57 7.92 3.31
N LYS A 212 -20.63 7.54 4.58
CA LYS A 212 -21.39 6.35 5.02
C LYS A 212 -22.87 6.48 4.63
N GLU A 213 -23.47 7.65 4.84
CA GLU A 213 -24.86 7.90 4.44
C GLU A 213 -25.03 7.74 2.93
N ALA A 214 -24.14 8.33 2.12
CA ALA A 214 -24.17 8.15 0.67
C ALA A 214 -24.04 6.68 0.24
N MET A 215 -23.21 5.91 0.95
CA MET A 215 -23.04 4.47 0.70
C MET A 215 -24.26 3.64 1.10
N THR A 216 -24.94 3.95 2.20
CA THR A 216 -26.16 3.20 2.62
C THR A 216 -27.27 3.23 1.58
N MET A 217 -27.29 4.25 0.74
CA MET A 217 -28.23 4.37 -0.38
C MET A 217 -27.82 3.50 -1.60
N THR A 218 -26.72 2.76 -1.54
CA THR A 218 -26.25 1.87 -2.61
C THR A 218 -26.55 0.41 -2.26
N ARG A 219 -26.66 -0.45 -3.28
CA ARG A 219 -26.80 -1.91 -3.08
C ARG A 219 -25.63 -2.47 -2.28
N LEU A 220 -24.40 -2.09 -2.63
CA LEU A 220 -23.18 -2.52 -1.93
C LEU A 220 -23.20 -2.07 -0.46
N GLY A 221 -23.55 -0.81 -0.19
CA GLY A 221 -23.66 -0.30 1.17
C GLY A 221 -24.69 -1.07 1.99
N GLN A 222 -25.88 -1.34 1.44
CA GLN A 222 -26.92 -2.14 2.10
C GLN A 222 -26.41 -3.55 2.45
N MET A 223 -25.66 -4.20 1.56
CA MET A 223 -25.04 -5.51 1.83
C MET A 223 -24.01 -5.42 2.96
N ILE A 224 -23.07 -4.47 2.88
CA ILE A 224 -22.02 -4.31 3.88
C ILE A 224 -22.63 -4.01 5.27
N PHE A 225 -23.61 -3.10 5.34
CA PHE A 225 -24.27 -2.73 6.60
C PHE A 225 -25.12 -3.87 7.16
N SER A 226 -25.85 -4.63 6.31
CA SER A 226 -26.63 -5.79 6.76
C SER A 226 -25.74 -6.91 7.29
N ASP A 227 -24.62 -7.18 6.64
CA ASP A 227 -23.64 -8.17 7.08
C ASP A 227 -22.93 -7.71 8.36
N GLY A 228 -22.61 -6.41 8.47
CA GLY A 228 -22.07 -5.83 9.70
C GLY A 228 -23.05 -5.94 10.88
N GLU A 229 -24.32 -5.64 10.65
CA GLU A 229 -25.37 -5.80 11.67
C GLU A 229 -25.54 -7.27 12.10
N LYS A 230 -25.55 -8.18 11.13
CA LYS A 230 -25.65 -9.63 11.40
C LYS A 230 -24.44 -10.11 12.20
N THR A 231 -23.23 -9.73 11.79
CA THR A 231 -21.99 -10.09 12.49
C THR A 231 -21.95 -9.47 13.88
N GLY A 232 -22.38 -8.21 14.03
CA GLY A 232 -22.52 -7.55 15.32
C GLY A 232 -23.49 -8.27 16.25
N ARG A 233 -24.68 -8.65 15.75
CA ARG A 233 -25.67 -9.42 16.52
C ARG A 233 -25.14 -10.80 16.93
N GLU A 234 -24.44 -11.51 16.05
CA GLU A 234 -23.84 -12.81 16.36
C GLU A 234 -22.72 -12.68 17.41
N SER A 235 -21.89 -11.63 17.32
CA SER A 235 -20.86 -11.32 18.30
C SER A 235 -21.47 -11.04 19.69
N GLU A 236 -22.47 -10.16 19.76
CA GLU A 236 -23.16 -9.85 21.00
C GLU A 236 -23.89 -11.06 21.60
N LYS A 237 -24.51 -11.88 20.77
CA LYS A 237 -25.14 -13.14 21.22
C LYS A 237 -24.10 -14.08 21.83
N ARG A 238 -22.92 -14.18 21.22
CA ARG A 238 -21.81 -14.98 21.77
C ARG A 238 -21.33 -14.45 23.10
N LYS A 239 -21.12 -13.13 23.22
CA LYS A 239 -20.71 -12.46 24.47
C LYS A 239 -21.73 -12.67 25.58
N MET A 240 -23.02 -12.53 25.27
CA MET A 240 -24.12 -12.79 26.21
C MET A 240 -24.11 -14.25 26.70
N THR A 241 -23.85 -15.21 25.81
CA THR A 241 -23.75 -16.63 26.16
C THR A 241 -22.58 -16.87 27.13
N ILE A 242 -21.40 -16.33 26.82
CA ILE A 242 -20.21 -16.42 27.69
C ILE A 242 -20.48 -15.77 29.07
N LEU A 243 -21.14 -14.60 29.07
CA LEU A 243 -21.49 -13.92 30.33
C LEU A 243 -22.41 -14.80 31.18
N TYR A 244 -23.45 -15.39 30.57
CA TYR A 244 -24.37 -16.29 31.27
C TYR A 244 -23.65 -17.49 31.90
N GLU A 245 -22.78 -18.16 31.13
CA GLU A 245 -21.98 -19.29 31.64
C GLU A 245 -21.08 -18.90 32.81
N LYS A 246 -20.43 -17.74 32.72
CA LYS A 246 -19.58 -17.22 33.83
C LYS A 246 -20.39 -16.87 35.07
N LEU A 247 -21.55 -16.24 34.90
CA LEU A 247 -22.45 -15.95 36.01
C LEU A 247 -23.02 -17.23 36.63
N GLN A 248 -23.29 -18.27 35.83
CA GLN A 248 -23.71 -19.58 36.32
C GLN A 248 -22.62 -20.22 37.18
N LEU A 249 -21.37 -20.22 36.73
CA LEU A 249 -20.22 -20.73 37.49
C LEU A 249 -19.99 -19.94 38.78
N ALA A 250 -20.29 -18.65 38.78
CA ALA A 250 -20.19 -17.78 39.97
C ALA A 250 -21.43 -17.83 40.88
N SER A 251 -22.45 -18.65 40.57
CA SER A 251 -23.76 -18.71 41.27
C SER A 251 -24.51 -17.36 41.31
N ARG A 252 -24.33 -16.54 40.28
CA ARG A 252 -24.89 -15.18 40.13
C ARG A 252 -25.85 -15.04 38.95
N THR A 253 -26.51 -16.10 38.54
CA THR A 253 -27.40 -16.12 37.35
C THR A 253 -28.55 -15.10 37.40
N GLY A 254 -28.99 -14.69 38.60
CA GLY A 254 -29.99 -13.65 38.76
C GLY A 254 -29.59 -12.26 38.22
N GLU A 255 -28.29 -12.00 38.10
CA GLU A 255 -27.76 -10.75 37.56
C GLU A 255 -27.81 -10.65 36.05
N PHE A 256 -27.98 -11.79 35.35
CA PHE A 256 -28.09 -11.80 33.91
C PHE A 256 -29.29 -11.04 33.37
N LEU A 257 -30.46 -11.18 34.00
CA LEU A 257 -31.63 -10.43 33.61
C LEU A 257 -31.51 -8.93 33.85
N HIS A 258 -30.74 -8.55 34.86
CA HIS A 258 -30.45 -7.14 35.11
C HIS A 258 -29.51 -6.58 34.04
N ALA A 259 -28.44 -7.32 33.69
CA ALA A 259 -27.55 -6.97 32.61
C ALA A 259 -28.24 -6.82 31.25
N CYS A 260 -29.23 -7.66 30.96
CA CYS A 260 -30.02 -7.55 29.71
C CYS A 260 -30.88 -6.28 29.62
N ARG A 261 -31.11 -5.59 30.74
CA ARG A 261 -31.98 -4.39 30.82
C ARG A 261 -31.21 -3.10 31.06
N ASP A 262 -30.00 -3.21 31.55
CA ASP A 262 -29.15 -2.08 31.92
C ASP A 262 -27.78 -2.21 31.26
N GLU A 263 -27.53 -1.39 30.24
CA GLU A 263 -26.30 -1.39 29.45
C GLU A 263 -25.07 -1.06 30.30
N SER A 264 -25.21 -0.17 31.30
CA SER A 264 -24.10 0.18 32.16
C SER A 264 -23.72 -0.98 33.08
N TYR A 265 -24.70 -1.70 33.58
CA TYR A 265 -24.50 -2.90 34.38
C TYR A 265 -23.93 -4.06 33.53
N TYR A 266 -24.39 -4.21 32.31
CA TYR A 266 -23.82 -5.18 31.34
C TYR A 266 -22.32 -4.91 31.10
N LYS A 267 -21.95 -3.67 30.79
CA LYS A 267 -20.54 -3.30 30.61
C LYS A 267 -19.70 -3.59 31.84
N LYS A 268 -20.21 -3.30 33.03
CA LYS A 268 -19.52 -3.59 34.29
C LYS A 268 -19.25 -5.08 34.47
N LEU A 269 -20.21 -5.94 34.14
CA LEU A 269 -20.03 -7.40 34.22
C LEU A 269 -19.07 -7.91 33.14
N MET A 270 -19.12 -7.36 31.92
CA MET A 270 -18.18 -7.71 30.85
C MET A 270 -16.73 -7.42 31.27
N ASP A 271 -16.47 -6.28 31.89
CA ASP A 271 -15.16 -5.92 32.43
C ASP A 271 -14.74 -6.83 33.61
N GLU A 272 -15.66 -7.09 34.54
CA GLU A 272 -15.43 -7.95 35.70
C GLU A 272 -14.99 -9.37 35.25
N PHE A 273 -15.69 -9.93 34.26
CA PHE A 273 -15.42 -11.26 33.74
C PHE A 273 -14.42 -11.29 32.58
N LYS A 274 -13.84 -10.13 32.20
CA LYS A 274 -12.87 -9.96 31.12
C LYS A 274 -13.34 -10.58 29.78
N ILE A 275 -14.58 -10.34 29.42
CA ILE A 275 -15.18 -10.76 28.15
C ILE A 275 -14.94 -9.62 27.14
N LYS A 276 -14.27 -9.94 26.03
CA LYS A 276 -13.91 -8.95 24.98
C LYS A 276 -14.84 -9.08 23.77
#